data_6270ee2113cb39c8a4a5d869cbebf9d1
#
_entry.id   6270ee2113cb39c8a4a5d869cbebf9d1
#
_cell.length_a   1.000
_cell.length_b   1.000
_cell.length_c   1.000
_cell.angle_alpha   90.00
_cell.angle_beta   90.00
_cell.angle_gamma   90.00
#
_symmetry.space_group_name_H-M   'P 1'
#
loop_
_entity.id
_entity.type
_entity.pdbx_description
1 polymer ?
#
loop_
_entity_poly.entity_id
_entity_poly.type
_entity_poly.pdbx_seq_one_letter_code
_entity_poly.pdbx_strand_id
1 'polypeptide(L)'
;MYDDAPVRRGWQRFLLNRFVLVPAAIAVVTLAWSLYVATHDHGLVSGRVVDAAGKPVADATVTLWVFNFVTFEEKLHVKTGADGSFRFTDNPSHKIELSAEKPGVGRSARLPVRLYFRAQDTALTEPITLSGPG
;
A
#
# COMPACT_ATOMS: atom_id res chain seq x y z
N MET A 1 51.79 -25.40 26.50
CA MET A 1 51.51 -24.53 25.68
C MET A 1 50.15 -24.60 25.06
N TYR A 2 49.56 -23.58 25.01
CA TYR A 2 48.23 -23.51 24.52
C TYR A 2 48.24 -22.82 23.25
N ASP A 3 47.52 -23.29 22.32
CA ASP A 3 47.36 -22.54 21.14
C ASP A 3 46.02 -21.88 21.15
N ASP A 4 45.82 -20.94 20.27
CA ASP A 4 44.59 -20.19 20.18
C ASP A 4 43.56 -20.84 19.28
N ALA A 5 43.92 -21.93 18.64
CA ALA A 5 43.04 -22.56 17.69
C ALA A 5 41.70 -23.02 18.30
N PRO A 6 41.70 -23.64 19.48
CA PRO A 6 40.44 -24.00 20.10
C PRO A 6 39.53 -22.81 20.36
N VAL A 7 40.11 -21.69 20.75
CA VAL A 7 39.33 -20.50 21.04
C VAL A 7 38.69 -19.97 19.76
N ARG A 8 39.47 -19.90 18.68
CA ARG A 8 38.95 -19.44 17.40
C ARG A 8 37.85 -20.34 16.89
N ARG A 9 38.04 -21.64 16.98
CA ARG A 9 37.02 -22.60 16.56
C ARG A 9 35.75 -22.46 17.40
N GLY A 10 35.90 -22.24 18.68
CA GLY A 10 34.75 -22.02 19.53
C GLY A 10 33.98 -20.78 19.17
N TRP A 11 34.69 -19.73 18.79
CA TRP A 11 34.06 -18.50 18.37
C TRP A 11 33.29 -18.66 17.05
N GLN A 12 33.91 -19.37 16.10
CA GLN A 12 33.24 -19.66 14.83
C GLN A 12 31.99 -20.52 15.04
N ARG A 13 32.08 -21.52 15.91
CA ARG A 13 30.89 -22.34 16.25
C ARG A 13 29.81 -21.49 16.89
N PHE A 14 30.18 -20.56 17.74
CA PHE A 14 29.23 -19.66 18.35
C PHE A 14 28.50 -18.83 17.31
N LEU A 15 29.21 -18.28 16.34
CA LEU A 15 28.61 -17.50 15.26
C LEU A 15 27.70 -18.32 14.36
N LEU A 16 28.02 -19.61 14.20
CA LEU A 16 27.21 -20.52 13.37
C LEU A 16 26.17 -21.28 14.16
N ASN A 17 26.07 -21.04 15.46
CA ASN A 17 25.12 -21.70 16.31
C ASN A 17 23.70 -21.19 16.03
N ARG A 18 22.71 -22.10 16.12
CA ARG A 18 21.32 -21.72 15.92
C ARG A 18 20.86 -20.61 16.87
N PHE A 19 21.45 -20.52 18.05
CA PHE A 19 21.11 -19.45 18.99
C PHE A 19 21.61 -18.08 18.56
N VAL A 20 22.51 -18.03 17.59
CA VAL A 20 23.02 -16.79 16.99
C VAL A 20 22.38 -16.58 15.62
N LEU A 21 22.27 -17.64 14.82
CA LEU A 21 21.74 -17.54 13.45
C LEU A 21 20.26 -17.17 13.44
N VAL A 22 19.46 -17.76 14.33
CA VAL A 22 18.02 -17.48 14.34
C VAL A 22 17.74 -16.03 14.74
N PRO A 23 18.27 -15.52 15.86
CA PRO A 23 18.07 -14.09 16.18
C PRO A 23 18.65 -13.16 15.11
N ALA A 24 19.79 -13.50 14.52
CA ALA A 24 20.37 -12.69 13.45
C ALA A 24 19.48 -12.66 12.22
N ALA A 25 18.90 -13.80 11.84
CA ALA A 25 17.98 -13.87 10.72
C ALA A 25 16.72 -13.05 10.99
N ILE A 26 16.17 -13.12 12.18
CA ILE A 26 15.03 -12.33 12.60
C ILE A 26 15.35 -10.83 12.51
N ALA A 27 16.54 -10.45 13.02
CA ALA A 27 16.97 -9.04 12.98
C ALA A 27 17.10 -8.53 11.54
N VAL A 28 17.66 -9.34 10.63
CA VAL A 28 17.80 -8.97 9.23
C VAL A 28 16.43 -8.82 8.57
N VAL A 29 15.51 -9.76 8.81
CA VAL A 29 14.17 -9.70 8.23
C VAL A 29 13.42 -8.47 8.78
N THR A 30 13.51 -8.21 10.07
CA THR A 30 12.87 -7.05 10.70
C THR A 30 13.42 -5.75 10.13
N LEU A 31 14.73 -5.66 9.97
CA LEU A 31 15.37 -4.47 9.41
C LEU A 31 14.96 -4.26 7.95
N ALA A 32 14.97 -5.33 7.16
CA ALA A 32 14.56 -5.25 5.76
C ALA A 32 13.10 -4.81 5.65
N TRP A 33 12.21 -5.33 6.48
CA TRP A 33 10.81 -4.92 6.50
C TRP A 33 10.66 -3.46 6.90
N SER A 34 11.40 -3.03 7.93
CA SER A 34 11.36 -1.64 8.39
C SER A 34 11.83 -0.68 7.30
N LEU A 35 12.87 -1.04 6.57
CA LEU A 35 13.34 -0.24 5.44
C LEU A 35 12.32 -0.20 4.32
N TYR A 36 11.70 -1.34 4.02
CA TYR A 36 10.66 -1.40 3.00
C TYR A 36 9.50 -0.49 3.36
N VAL A 37 8.99 -0.56 4.59
CA VAL A 37 7.90 0.29 5.06
C VAL A 37 8.30 1.77 5.00
N ALA A 38 9.51 2.10 5.46
CA ALA A 38 9.99 3.48 5.45
C ALA A 38 10.07 4.08 4.05
N THR A 39 10.33 3.24 3.03
CA THR A 39 10.40 3.70 1.65
C THR A 39 9.06 3.66 0.92
N HIS A 40 8.04 3.00 1.48
CA HIS A 40 6.75 2.79 0.82
C HIS A 40 5.56 3.30 1.63
N ASP A 41 5.80 4.09 2.66
CA ASP A 41 4.75 4.58 3.55
C ASP A 41 4.37 6.04 3.30
N HIS A 42 4.39 6.47 2.05
CA HIS A 42 4.09 7.85 1.67
C HIS A 42 2.61 8.10 1.46
N GLY A 43 1.77 7.10 1.68
CA GLY A 43 0.34 7.22 1.52
C GLY A 43 -0.09 7.43 0.07
N LEU A 44 0.68 6.93 -0.87
CA LEU A 44 0.38 7.07 -2.29
C LEU A 44 -0.65 6.04 -2.72
N VAL A 45 -1.76 6.50 -3.26
CA VAL A 45 -2.79 5.64 -3.84
C VAL A 45 -3.10 6.17 -5.24
N SER A 46 -2.88 5.35 -6.25
CA SER A 46 -3.06 5.76 -7.62
C SER A 46 -3.86 4.74 -8.43
N GLY A 47 -4.46 5.19 -9.50
CA GLY A 47 -5.25 4.34 -10.36
C GLY A 47 -5.85 5.13 -11.51
N ARG A 48 -6.82 4.54 -12.18
CA ARG A 48 -7.53 5.15 -13.30
C ARG A 48 -9.03 4.97 -13.14
N VAL A 49 -9.77 5.89 -13.75
CA VAL A 49 -11.22 5.81 -13.83
C VAL A 49 -11.61 5.71 -15.30
N VAL A 50 -12.45 4.72 -15.60
CA VAL A 50 -12.96 4.51 -16.97
C VAL A 50 -14.48 4.46 -16.93
N ASP A 51 -15.12 4.68 -18.08
CA ASP A 51 -16.56 4.53 -18.21
C ASP A 51 -16.92 3.06 -18.51
N ALA A 52 -18.21 2.79 -18.72
CA ALA A 52 -18.67 1.43 -18.99
C ALA A 52 -18.08 0.86 -20.28
N ALA A 53 -17.63 1.70 -21.20
CA ALA A 53 -17.00 1.29 -22.45
C ALA A 53 -15.49 1.12 -22.32
N GLY A 54 -14.92 1.38 -21.14
CA GLY A 54 -13.48 1.28 -20.92
C GLY A 54 -12.69 2.51 -21.31
N LYS A 55 -13.35 3.62 -21.62
CA LYS A 55 -12.65 4.86 -21.96
C LYS A 55 -12.29 5.67 -20.72
N PRO A 56 -11.10 6.30 -20.71
CA PRO A 56 -10.72 7.14 -19.57
C PRO A 56 -11.71 8.28 -19.35
N VAL A 57 -11.98 8.58 -18.08
CA VAL A 57 -12.89 9.65 -17.68
C VAL A 57 -12.08 10.76 -17.02
N ALA A 58 -12.06 11.94 -17.67
CA ALA A 58 -11.41 13.13 -17.11
C ALA A 58 -12.35 13.83 -16.13
N ASP A 59 -11.79 14.52 -15.17
CA ASP A 59 -12.54 15.32 -14.18
C ASP A 59 -13.57 14.54 -13.38
N ALA A 60 -13.39 13.22 -13.25
CA ALA A 60 -14.18 12.44 -12.32
C ALA A 60 -13.66 12.68 -10.90
N THR A 61 -14.57 12.75 -9.94
CA THR A 61 -14.21 12.90 -8.54
C THR A 61 -13.97 11.52 -7.94
N VAL A 62 -12.76 11.27 -7.45
CA VAL A 62 -12.40 10.05 -6.75
C VAL A 62 -12.34 10.36 -5.27
N THR A 63 -13.06 9.58 -4.47
CA THR A 63 -13.13 9.76 -3.02
C THR A 63 -12.41 8.62 -2.34
N LEU A 64 -11.54 8.96 -1.39
CA LEU A 64 -10.89 7.99 -0.52
C LEU A 64 -11.63 7.95 0.81
N TRP A 65 -12.12 6.76 1.15
CA TRP A 65 -12.87 6.49 2.38
C TRP A 65 -11.95 5.79 3.36
N VAL A 66 -11.97 6.23 4.61
CA VAL A 66 -11.14 5.68 5.67
C VAL A 66 -12.03 5.07 6.75
N PHE A 67 -11.66 3.89 7.23
CA PHE A 67 -12.40 3.21 8.29
C PHE A 67 -12.07 3.83 9.65
N ASN A 68 -13.11 4.22 10.39
CA ASN A 68 -12.99 4.89 11.69
C ASN A 68 -13.42 4.02 12.87
N PHE A 69 -13.31 2.69 12.71
CA PHE A 69 -13.70 1.66 13.69
C PHE A 69 -15.21 1.44 13.81
N VAL A 70 -16.03 2.26 13.17
CA VAL A 70 -17.48 2.09 13.13
C VAL A 70 -17.97 2.01 11.69
N THR A 71 -17.51 2.94 10.87
CA THR A 71 -17.92 3.02 9.48
C THR A 71 -16.79 3.65 8.65
N PHE A 72 -16.99 3.74 7.35
CA PHE A 72 -16.07 4.46 6.47
C PHE A 72 -16.50 5.90 6.33
N GLU A 73 -15.55 6.82 6.43
CA GLU A 73 -15.77 8.26 6.25
C GLU A 73 -15.02 8.77 5.04
N GLU A 74 -15.61 9.72 4.34
CA GLU A 74 -14.90 10.42 3.27
C GLU A 74 -13.74 11.20 3.88
N LYS A 75 -12.54 10.97 3.35
CA LYS A 75 -11.34 11.61 3.88
C LYS A 75 -10.68 12.54 2.87
N LEU A 76 -10.52 12.08 1.65
CA LEU A 76 -9.82 12.81 0.61
C LEU A 76 -10.58 12.71 -0.69
N HIS A 77 -10.49 13.77 -1.51
CA HIS A 77 -11.08 13.82 -2.84
C HIS A 77 -10.04 14.32 -3.83
N VAL A 78 -9.97 13.69 -4.98
CA VAL A 78 -9.16 14.20 -6.10
C VAL A 78 -9.96 14.07 -7.39
N LYS A 79 -9.56 14.83 -8.40
CA LYS A 79 -10.15 14.70 -9.73
C LYS A 79 -9.17 13.99 -10.66
N THR A 80 -9.72 13.20 -11.57
CA THR A 80 -8.90 12.52 -12.58
C THR A 80 -8.37 13.51 -13.60
N GLY A 81 -7.19 13.19 -14.14
CA GLY A 81 -6.61 13.92 -15.23
C GLY A 81 -7.23 13.56 -16.57
N ALA A 82 -6.69 14.12 -17.65
CA ALA A 82 -7.21 13.90 -19.00
C ALA A 82 -7.18 12.43 -19.42
N ASP A 83 -6.26 11.65 -18.86
CA ASP A 83 -6.12 10.21 -19.13
C ASP A 83 -6.89 9.34 -18.15
N GLY A 84 -7.73 9.94 -17.31
CA GLY A 84 -8.49 9.23 -16.30
C GLY A 84 -7.71 8.82 -15.08
N SER A 85 -6.45 9.19 -14.97
CA SER A 85 -5.62 8.80 -13.82
C SER A 85 -5.90 9.69 -12.61
N PHE A 86 -5.72 9.11 -11.43
CA PHE A 86 -5.81 9.85 -10.17
C PHE A 86 -4.69 9.43 -9.24
N ARG A 87 -4.42 10.28 -8.25
CA ARG A 87 -3.38 10.00 -7.27
C ARG A 87 -3.71 10.70 -5.95
N PHE A 88 -3.71 9.92 -4.87
CA PHE A 88 -3.73 10.45 -3.51
C PHE A 88 -2.33 10.37 -2.93
N THR A 89 -1.93 11.37 -2.15
CA THR A 89 -0.59 11.44 -1.58
C THR A 89 -0.58 11.37 -0.06
N ASP A 90 -1.74 11.42 0.58
CA ASP A 90 -1.83 11.55 2.03
C ASP A 90 -2.76 10.51 2.67
N ASN A 91 -2.78 9.29 2.17
CA ASN A 91 -3.59 8.25 2.78
C ASN A 91 -3.02 7.88 4.17
N PRO A 92 -3.74 8.14 5.26
CA PRO A 92 -3.23 7.89 6.60
C PRO A 92 -3.53 6.49 7.13
N SER A 93 -4.18 5.65 6.38
CA SER A 93 -4.76 4.41 6.89
C SER A 93 -4.34 3.20 6.07
N HIS A 94 -4.54 2.02 6.66
CA HIS A 94 -4.36 0.75 5.96
C HIS A 94 -5.69 0.09 5.59
N LYS A 95 -6.82 0.70 5.96
CA LYS A 95 -8.14 0.16 5.64
C LYS A 95 -8.96 1.25 4.97
N ILE A 96 -9.00 1.19 3.66
CA ILE A 96 -9.60 2.24 2.83
C ILE A 96 -10.52 1.64 1.78
N GLU A 97 -11.41 2.47 1.29
CA GLU A 97 -12.21 2.18 0.10
C GLU A 97 -12.08 3.36 -0.87
N LEU A 98 -12.23 3.08 -2.14
CA LEU A 98 -12.21 4.10 -3.18
C LEU A 98 -13.52 4.08 -3.96
N SER A 99 -14.01 5.25 -4.30
CA SER A 99 -15.15 5.41 -5.19
C SER A 99 -14.90 6.55 -6.15
N ALA A 100 -15.59 6.52 -7.29
CA ALA A 100 -15.48 7.57 -8.29
C ALA A 100 -16.86 7.92 -8.81
N GLU A 101 -17.05 9.18 -9.18
CA GLU A 101 -18.27 9.61 -9.83
C GLU A 101 -18.00 10.76 -10.78
N LYS A 102 -18.82 10.85 -11.83
CA LYS A 102 -18.84 11.99 -12.72
C LYS A 102 -20.28 12.26 -13.14
N PRO A 103 -20.80 13.47 -12.90
CA PRO A 103 -22.14 13.81 -13.33
C PRO A 103 -22.30 13.61 -14.85
N GLY A 104 -23.35 12.94 -15.25
CA GLY A 104 -23.62 12.66 -16.66
C GLY A 104 -22.92 11.43 -17.22
N VAL A 105 -21.99 10.83 -16.48
CA VAL A 105 -21.29 9.62 -16.91
C VAL A 105 -21.68 8.43 -16.02
N GLY A 106 -21.65 8.61 -14.71
CA GLY A 106 -22.02 7.54 -13.77
C GLY A 106 -21.22 7.61 -12.48
N ARG A 107 -21.36 6.55 -11.70
CA ARG A 107 -20.63 6.40 -10.44
C ARG A 107 -20.18 4.96 -10.28
N SER A 108 -19.17 4.75 -9.46
CA SER A 108 -18.73 3.41 -9.10
C SER A 108 -19.26 3.00 -7.73
N ALA A 109 -19.29 1.69 -7.48
CA ALA A 109 -19.40 1.18 -6.11
C ALA A 109 -18.12 1.51 -5.35
N ARG A 110 -18.18 1.45 -4.03
CA ARG A 110 -16.97 1.57 -3.21
C ARG A 110 -16.16 0.31 -3.37
N LEU A 111 -14.88 0.47 -3.72
CA LEU A 111 -13.96 -0.63 -3.91
C LEU A 111 -13.03 -0.72 -2.71
N PRO A 112 -13.02 -1.84 -1.98
CA PRO A 112 -12.07 -2.00 -0.87
C PRO A 112 -10.67 -2.16 -1.42
N VAL A 113 -9.71 -1.47 -0.79
CA VAL A 113 -8.29 -1.56 -1.12
C VAL A 113 -7.59 -2.17 0.07
N ARG A 114 -6.97 -3.33 -0.15
CA ARG A 114 -6.25 -4.01 0.92
C ARG A 114 -4.83 -3.48 0.99
N LEU A 115 -4.49 -2.93 2.14
CA LEU A 115 -3.15 -2.49 2.46
C LEU A 115 -2.62 -3.32 3.62
N TYR A 116 -1.33 -3.62 3.59
CA TYR A 116 -0.72 -4.46 4.62
C TYR A 116 -0.15 -3.66 5.78
N PHE A 117 0.05 -2.35 5.57
CA PHE A 117 0.48 -1.47 6.65
C PHE A 117 -0.04 -0.06 6.39
N ARG A 118 -0.04 0.75 7.44
CA ARG A 118 -0.55 2.12 7.39
C ARG A 118 0.24 2.96 6.38
N ALA A 119 -0.46 3.75 5.61
CA ALA A 119 0.11 4.64 4.61
C ALA A 119 0.92 3.93 3.52
N GLN A 120 0.65 2.66 3.27
CA GLN A 120 1.33 1.92 2.21
C GLN A 120 1.07 2.56 0.85
N ASP A 121 2.13 2.70 0.06
CA ASP A 121 1.99 3.13 -1.34
C ASP A 121 1.37 1.99 -2.15
N THR A 122 0.38 2.31 -2.95
CA THR A 122 -0.27 1.31 -3.77
C THR A 122 -0.72 1.91 -5.10
N ALA A 123 -0.81 1.06 -6.11
CA ALA A 123 -1.38 1.41 -7.41
C ALA A 123 -2.41 0.34 -7.75
N LEU A 124 -3.61 0.76 -8.18
CA LEU A 124 -4.65 -0.18 -8.55
C LEU A 124 -4.25 -0.88 -9.85
N THR A 125 -4.41 -2.20 -9.88
CA THR A 125 -4.13 -2.99 -11.07
C THR A 125 -5.27 -2.93 -12.07
N GLU A 126 -6.48 -2.67 -11.60
CA GLU A 126 -7.65 -2.55 -12.44
C GLU A 126 -8.24 -1.15 -12.31
N PRO A 127 -8.77 -0.57 -13.40
CA PRO A 127 -9.38 0.75 -13.32
C PRO A 127 -10.71 0.69 -12.57
N ILE A 128 -11.09 1.83 -11.99
CA ILE A 128 -12.42 2.00 -11.41
C ILE A 128 -13.38 2.26 -12.56
N THR A 129 -14.40 1.44 -12.70
CA THR A 129 -15.39 1.56 -13.76
C THR A 129 -16.64 2.28 -13.27
N LEU A 130 -17.01 3.34 -13.97
CA LEU A 130 -18.27 4.04 -13.71
C LEU A 130 -19.38 3.30 -14.43
N SER A 131 -20.45 2.97 -13.70
CA SER A 131 -21.56 2.24 -14.27
C SER A 131 -22.79 3.13 -14.30
N GLY A 132 -23.16 3.52 -15.53
CA GLY A 132 -24.42 4.20 -15.78
C GLY A 132 -24.66 5.49 -15.00
N PRO A 133 -25.60 6.32 -15.42
CA PRO A 133 -26.02 7.47 -14.62
C PRO A 133 -26.83 6.93 -13.47
N GLY A 134 -26.18 6.74 -12.37
CA GLY A 134 -26.86 6.11 -11.25
C GLY A 134 -27.29 7.08 -10.26
#